data_dfb4d5631a3e9398d04a295bd41b9858
#
_entry.id   dfb4d5631a3e9398d04a295bd41b9858
#
_cell.length_a   1.000
_cell.length_b   1.000
_cell.length_c   1.000
_cell.angle_alpha   90.00
_cell.angle_beta   90.00
_cell.angle_gamma   90.00
#
_symmetry.space_group_name_H-M   'P 1'
#
loop_
_entity.id
_entity.type
_entity.pdbx_description
1 polymer ?
#
loop_
_entity_poly.entity_id
_entity_poly.type
_entity_poly.pdbx_seq_one_letter_code
_entity_poly.pdbx_strand_id
1 'polypeptide(L)'
;AFCGSMKKVLLANYSHYYGGATGGQVQRYGNQGSTNDSYWKNVYNYAIFPVHFIQTQMENDEQYHNRVLIAKIWENYLFSQAVSIWGGIPKSQAFNAGERVPYDKESDIYYTMLNDLKACADGLKMDGDVYKADPIFPSGQKSSDLLKWKKFANSLRLRLAVRICNADRSKATEVIDELMENEQNLMTSNEDNCLLQWGDNADTRNYFYDYLVINRESNLDKLHSAGESILMYMAPY
;
A
#
# COMPACT_ATOMS: atom_id res chain seq x y z
N ALA A 1 -7.99 -8.11 4.90
CA ALA A 1 -9.13 -7.31 5.36
C ALA A 1 -9.08 -5.85 4.85
N PHE A 2 -7.93 -5.22 4.90
CA PHE A 2 -7.71 -3.81 4.51
C PHE A 2 -8.14 -3.47 3.06
N CYS A 3 -7.86 -4.34 2.11
CA CYS A 3 -8.21 -4.10 0.70
C CYS A 3 -9.66 -4.45 0.35
N GLY A 4 -10.30 -5.32 1.11
CA GLY A 4 -11.58 -5.91 0.71
C GLY A 4 -12.74 -4.93 0.71
N SER A 5 -12.96 -4.24 1.81
CA SER A 5 -14.17 -3.42 1.97
C SER A 5 -14.13 -2.15 1.12
N MET A 6 -13.01 -1.43 1.09
CA MET A 6 -12.97 -0.15 0.39
C MET A 6 -12.77 -0.26 -1.11
N LYS A 7 -11.81 -1.08 -1.56
CA LYS A 7 -11.63 -1.30 -3.01
C LYS A 7 -12.88 -1.89 -3.66
N LYS A 8 -13.55 -2.77 -2.94
CA LYS A 8 -14.75 -3.44 -3.43
C LYS A 8 -15.98 -2.56 -3.44
N VAL A 9 -16.25 -1.86 -2.36
CA VAL A 9 -17.53 -1.14 -2.19
C VAL A 9 -17.46 0.29 -2.68
N LEU A 10 -16.36 0.99 -2.47
CA LEU A 10 -16.24 2.41 -2.83
C LEU A 10 -15.52 2.63 -4.15
N LEU A 11 -14.26 2.23 -4.24
CA LEU A 11 -13.42 2.62 -5.37
C LEU A 11 -13.90 2.01 -6.69
N ALA A 12 -14.28 0.73 -6.68
CA ALA A 12 -14.80 0.07 -7.89
C ALA A 12 -16.15 0.61 -8.34
N ASN A 13 -17.00 1.04 -7.40
CA ASN A 13 -18.28 1.68 -7.74
C ASN A 13 -18.09 3.15 -8.15
N TYR A 14 -17.19 3.91 -7.50
CA TYR A 14 -16.88 5.29 -7.90
C TYR A 14 -16.22 5.37 -9.28
N SER A 15 -15.43 4.37 -9.65
CA SER A 15 -14.83 4.26 -10.97
C SER A 15 -15.75 3.63 -12.02
N HIS A 16 -16.98 3.28 -11.64
CA HIS A 16 -17.98 2.62 -12.50
C HIS A 16 -17.52 1.26 -13.07
N TYR A 17 -16.53 0.60 -12.46
CA TYR A 17 -16.16 -0.76 -12.82
C TYR A 17 -17.23 -1.77 -12.42
N TYR A 18 -17.92 -1.55 -11.29
CA TYR A 18 -19.01 -2.38 -10.82
C TYR A 18 -20.29 -1.58 -10.66
N GLY A 19 -21.41 -2.19 -11.06
CA GLY A 19 -22.76 -1.78 -10.69
C GLY A 19 -23.14 -2.42 -9.36
N GLY A 20 -23.74 -1.66 -8.44
CA GLY A 20 -24.30 -2.20 -7.20
C GLY A 20 -25.64 -2.88 -7.45
N ALA A 21 -25.82 -4.11 -6.94
CA ALA A 21 -27.08 -4.84 -7.05
C ALA A 21 -28.22 -4.20 -6.26
N THR A 22 -27.91 -3.42 -5.22
CA THR A 22 -28.88 -2.73 -4.36
C THR A 22 -28.54 -1.27 -4.18
N GLY A 23 -29.36 -0.41 -4.80
CA GLY A 23 -29.54 0.99 -4.41
C GLY A 23 -28.33 1.91 -4.42
N GLY A 24 -27.73 2.07 -5.54
CA GLY A 24 -26.99 3.17 -6.11
C GLY A 24 -26.46 4.39 -5.33
N GLN A 25 -26.43 4.40 -4.00
CA GLN A 25 -25.89 5.56 -3.27
C GLN A 25 -24.38 5.74 -3.51
N VAL A 26 -23.61 4.65 -3.55
CA VAL A 26 -22.16 4.71 -3.81
C VAL A 26 -21.89 5.17 -5.24
N GLN A 27 -22.63 4.65 -6.20
CA GLN A 27 -22.53 5.06 -7.63
C GLN A 27 -22.88 6.53 -7.85
N ARG A 28 -23.73 7.10 -6.99
CA ARG A 28 -24.15 8.50 -7.03
C ARG A 28 -23.30 9.40 -6.13
N TYR A 29 -22.13 8.91 -5.69
CA TYR A 29 -21.26 9.63 -4.76
C TYR A 29 -21.93 10.04 -3.45
N GLY A 30 -22.94 9.29 -3.02
CA GLY A 30 -23.64 9.52 -1.76
C GLY A 30 -22.70 9.34 -0.55
N ASN A 31 -23.04 10.00 0.56
CA ASN A 31 -22.23 9.95 1.77
C ASN A 31 -22.12 8.51 2.33
N GLN A 32 -20.89 8.05 2.52
CA GLN A 32 -20.54 6.74 3.06
C GLN A 32 -19.74 6.88 4.38
N GLY A 33 -20.13 7.82 5.24
CA GLY A 33 -19.41 8.18 6.48
C GLY A 33 -18.92 6.98 7.28
N SER A 34 -19.82 6.05 7.64
CA SER A 34 -19.45 4.87 8.43
C SER A 34 -18.44 3.94 7.74
N THR A 35 -18.50 3.84 6.41
CA THR A 35 -17.53 3.05 5.63
C THR A 35 -16.18 3.75 5.60
N ASN A 36 -16.16 5.06 5.42
CA ASN A 36 -14.94 5.86 5.44
C ASN A 36 -14.27 5.83 6.82
N ASP A 37 -15.04 5.97 7.90
CA ASP A 37 -14.55 5.89 9.28
C ASP A 37 -13.96 4.50 9.58
N SER A 38 -14.63 3.45 9.15
CA SER A 38 -14.14 2.08 9.30
C SER A 38 -12.84 1.87 8.53
N TYR A 39 -12.74 2.46 7.33
CA TYR A 39 -11.54 2.36 6.53
C TYR A 39 -10.37 3.11 7.16
N TRP A 40 -10.59 4.34 7.65
CA TRP A 40 -9.60 5.10 8.39
C TRP A 40 -9.06 4.31 9.59
N LYS A 41 -9.96 3.79 10.44
CA LYS A 41 -9.57 2.96 11.59
C LYS A 41 -8.77 1.72 11.18
N ASN A 42 -9.18 1.06 10.11
CA ASN A 42 -8.48 -0.13 9.60
C ASN A 42 -7.07 0.21 9.10
N VAL A 43 -6.90 1.35 8.41
CA VAL A 43 -5.60 1.81 7.94
C VAL A 43 -4.65 2.04 9.10
N TYR A 44 -5.05 2.86 10.06
CA TYR A 44 -4.18 3.24 11.17
C TYR A 44 -3.98 2.09 12.17
N ASN A 45 -5.06 1.45 12.64
CA ASN A 45 -4.96 0.50 13.75
C ASN A 45 -4.50 -0.89 13.33
N TYR A 46 -4.86 -1.34 12.11
CA TYR A 46 -4.60 -2.73 11.70
C TYR A 46 -3.58 -2.86 10.57
N ALA A 47 -3.19 -1.77 9.91
CA ALA A 47 -2.16 -1.82 8.90
C ALA A 47 -0.90 -1.05 9.32
N ILE A 48 -0.98 0.24 9.63
CA ILE A 48 0.19 1.07 9.91
C ILE A 48 0.73 0.81 11.32
N PHE A 49 -0.13 0.85 12.35
CA PHE A 49 0.31 0.71 13.75
C PHE A 49 1.10 -0.59 14.02
N PRO A 50 0.70 -1.79 13.56
CA PRO A 50 1.51 -2.99 13.78
C PRO A 50 2.91 -2.92 13.17
N VAL A 51 3.03 -2.29 11.99
CA VAL A 51 4.32 -2.11 11.32
C VAL A 51 5.19 -1.09 12.07
N HIS A 52 4.60 0.00 12.51
CA HIS A 52 5.26 1.00 13.36
C HIS A 52 5.73 0.38 14.67
N PHE A 53 4.87 -0.41 15.33
CA PHE A 53 5.22 -1.09 16.58
C PHE A 53 6.42 -2.03 16.41
N ILE A 54 6.48 -2.80 15.32
CA ILE A 54 7.64 -3.65 15.02
C ILE A 54 8.92 -2.82 14.93
N GLN A 55 8.89 -1.67 14.25
CA GLN A 55 10.05 -0.79 14.15
C GLN A 55 10.52 -0.34 15.54
N THR A 56 9.63 0.19 16.37
CA THR A 56 9.97 0.70 17.72
C THR A 56 10.51 -0.39 18.65
N GLN A 57 10.08 -1.65 18.48
CA GLN A 57 10.59 -2.77 19.28
C GLN A 57 11.98 -3.22 18.85
N MET A 58 12.39 -2.97 17.61
CA MET A 58 13.60 -3.51 17.01
C MET A 58 14.68 -2.44 16.72
N GLU A 59 14.33 -1.13 16.72
CA GLU A 59 15.22 -0.06 16.26
C GLU A 59 16.54 0.08 17.04
N ASN A 60 16.59 -0.38 18.29
CA ASN A 60 17.76 -0.29 19.15
C ASN A 60 18.63 -1.56 19.12
N ASP A 61 18.31 -2.55 18.31
CA ASP A 61 19.05 -3.79 18.18
C ASP A 61 19.62 -3.95 16.76
N GLU A 62 20.93 -3.80 16.63
CA GLU A 62 21.64 -3.87 15.35
C GLU A 62 21.41 -5.19 14.59
N GLN A 63 21.13 -6.28 15.30
CA GLN A 63 20.83 -7.55 14.64
C GLN A 63 19.54 -7.50 13.79
N TYR A 64 18.61 -6.55 14.06
CA TYR A 64 17.36 -6.37 13.32
C TYR A 64 17.41 -5.21 12.33
N HIS A 65 18.57 -4.68 12.04
CA HIS A 65 18.75 -3.50 11.19
C HIS A 65 17.93 -3.57 9.89
N ASN A 66 18.09 -4.62 9.10
CA ASN A 66 17.35 -4.75 7.84
C ASN A 66 15.84 -4.93 8.05
N ARG A 67 15.40 -5.62 9.12
CA ARG A 67 13.98 -5.79 9.42
C ARG A 67 13.30 -4.47 9.72
N VAL A 68 13.98 -3.59 10.43
CA VAL A 68 13.50 -2.22 10.70
C VAL A 68 13.36 -1.45 9.40
N LEU A 69 14.36 -1.52 8.50
CA LEU A 69 14.30 -0.85 7.21
C LEU A 69 13.20 -1.40 6.31
N ILE A 70 13.02 -2.72 6.26
CA ILE A 70 11.92 -3.38 5.52
C ILE A 70 10.57 -2.94 6.08
N ALA A 71 10.40 -2.93 7.40
CA ALA A 71 9.17 -2.43 8.03
C ALA A 71 8.92 -0.96 7.68
N LYS A 72 9.95 -0.12 7.68
CA LYS A 72 9.85 1.30 7.29
C LYS A 72 9.50 1.50 5.81
N ILE A 73 10.04 0.67 4.91
CA ILE A 73 9.64 0.66 3.50
C ILE A 73 8.15 0.34 3.38
N TRP A 74 7.68 -0.69 4.09
CA TRP A 74 6.28 -1.10 4.07
C TRP A 74 5.35 -0.05 4.70
N GLU A 75 5.76 0.58 5.78
CA GLU A 75 5.04 1.69 6.41
C GLU A 75 4.85 2.87 5.43
N ASN A 76 5.91 3.26 4.71
CA ASN A 76 5.81 4.31 3.69
C ASN A 76 4.88 3.91 2.53
N TYR A 77 4.86 2.63 2.13
CA TYR A 77 3.86 2.14 1.18
C TYR A 77 2.43 2.32 1.71
N LEU A 78 2.16 1.98 2.96
CA LEU A 78 0.84 2.14 3.58
C LEU A 78 0.43 3.61 3.68
N PHE A 79 1.33 4.48 4.12
CA PHE A 79 1.08 5.92 4.13
C PHE A 79 0.86 6.49 2.73
N SER A 80 1.54 5.98 1.70
CA SER A 80 1.32 6.39 0.32
C SER A 80 -0.09 6.08 -0.18
N GLN A 81 -0.69 4.99 0.28
CA GLN A 81 -2.10 4.67 0.00
C GLN A 81 -3.04 5.62 0.76
N ALA A 82 -2.75 5.88 2.03
CA ALA A 82 -3.57 6.74 2.88
C ALA A 82 -3.58 8.19 2.38
N VAL A 83 -2.42 8.79 2.12
CA VAL A 83 -2.32 10.16 1.61
C VAL A 83 -2.95 10.33 0.24
N SER A 84 -2.91 9.30 -0.61
CA SER A 84 -3.57 9.33 -1.93
C SER A 84 -5.09 9.40 -1.85
N ILE A 85 -5.69 9.01 -0.72
CA ILE A 85 -7.14 8.99 -0.50
C ILE A 85 -7.60 10.26 0.23
N TRP A 86 -6.85 10.67 1.26
CA TRP A 86 -7.30 11.72 2.19
C TRP A 86 -6.52 13.03 2.10
N GLY A 87 -5.44 13.08 1.31
CA GLY A 87 -4.55 14.25 1.27
C GLY A 87 -3.72 14.36 2.55
N GLY A 88 -3.73 15.53 3.20
CA GLY A 88 -3.04 15.70 4.47
C GLY A 88 -3.60 14.80 5.57
N ILE A 89 -2.74 14.04 6.25
CA ILE A 89 -3.08 13.05 7.28
C ILE A 89 -2.06 13.09 8.41
N PRO A 90 -2.39 12.61 9.63
CA PRO A 90 -1.40 12.40 10.67
C PRO A 90 -0.34 11.36 10.24
N LYS A 91 0.92 11.75 10.10
CA LYS A 91 2.06 10.84 9.87
C LYS A 91 3.16 11.05 10.89
N SER A 92 3.64 12.27 11.04
CA SER A 92 4.81 12.58 11.88
C SER A 92 4.60 12.28 13.37
N GLN A 93 3.37 12.38 13.85
CA GLN A 93 3.00 12.14 15.24
C GLN A 93 1.86 11.14 15.39
N ALA A 94 1.67 10.27 14.39
CA ALA A 94 0.48 9.41 14.28
C ALA A 94 0.21 8.52 15.51
N PHE A 95 1.25 8.12 16.23
CA PHE A 95 1.14 7.13 17.32
C PHE A 95 1.57 7.69 18.70
N ASN A 96 1.62 9.01 18.84
CA ASN A 96 1.87 9.65 20.12
C ASN A 96 0.64 9.50 21.04
N ALA A 97 0.81 8.78 22.14
CA ALA A 97 -0.28 8.49 23.07
C ALA A 97 -0.74 9.73 23.83
N GLY A 98 -2.05 9.91 23.92
CA GLY A 98 -2.69 10.86 24.84
C GLY A 98 -2.79 12.31 24.36
N GLU A 99 -2.28 12.65 23.19
CA GLU A 99 -2.33 14.01 22.64
C GLU A 99 -3.24 14.12 21.41
N ARG A 100 -3.69 15.34 21.12
CA ARG A 100 -4.39 15.64 19.89
C ARG A 100 -3.36 15.66 18.73
N VAL A 101 -3.38 14.64 17.88
CA VAL A 101 -2.43 14.49 16.78
C VAL A 101 -2.75 15.47 15.65
N PRO A 102 -1.80 16.33 15.22
CA PRO A 102 -2.01 17.24 14.10
C PRO A 102 -2.01 16.49 12.76
N TYR A 103 -2.65 17.09 11.76
CA TYR A 103 -2.55 16.66 10.37
C TYR A 103 -1.31 17.29 9.74
N ASP A 104 -0.48 16.46 9.13
CA ASP A 104 0.65 16.94 8.32
C ASP A 104 0.15 17.39 6.95
N LYS A 105 0.86 18.35 6.34
CA LYS A 105 0.56 18.75 4.97
C LYS A 105 0.91 17.62 3.99
N GLU A 106 0.10 17.47 2.96
CA GLU A 106 0.31 16.45 1.93
C GLU A 106 1.71 16.53 1.32
N SER A 107 2.21 17.73 0.99
CA SER A 107 3.56 17.94 0.46
C SER A 107 4.65 17.41 1.39
N ASP A 108 4.53 17.69 2.69
CA ASP A 108 5.54 17.31 3.69
C ASP A 108 5.57 15.78 3.86
N ILE A 109 4.40 15.14 3.78
CA ILE A 109 4.28 13.68 3.78
C ILE A 109 4.99 13.06 2.58
N TYR A 110 4.77 13.59 1.36
CA TYR A 110 5.44 13.09 0.17
C TYR A 110 6.97 13.26 0.25
N TYR A 111 7.45 14.43 0.67
CA TYR A 111 8.89 14.67 0.80
C TYR A 111 9.53 13.77 1.85
N THR A 112 8.86 13.56 2.99
CA THR A 112 9.32 12.64 4.01
C THR A 112 9.41 11.21 3.48
N MET A 113 8.38 10.73 2.77
CA MET A 113 8.38 9.39 2.18
C MET A 113 9.50 9.21 1.14
N LEU A 114 9.75 10.21 0.28
CA LEU A 114 10.83 10.15 -0.69
C LEU A 114 12.21 10.02 -0.03
N ASN A 115 12.45 10.76 1.05
CA ASN A 115 13.70 10.71 1.81
C ASN A 115 13.83 9.42 2.62
N ASP A 116 12.77 8.99 3.30
CA ASP A 116 12.75 7.74 4.07
C ASP A 116 13.03 6.53 3.19
N LEU A 117 12.38 6.44 2.03
CA LEU A 117 12.58 5.33 1.10
C LEU A 117 14.00 5.29 0.53
N LYS A 118 14.60 6.48 0.25
CA LYS A 118 16.01 6.57 -0.13
C LYS A 118 16.90 6.02 0.97
N ALA A 119 16.74 6.54 2.18
CA ALA A 119 17.56 6.13 3.33
C ALA A 119 17.43 4.62 3.61
N CYS A 120 16.21 4.08 3.49
CA CYS A 120 15.98 2.64 3.64
C CYS A 120 16.66 1.82 2.53
N ALA A 121 16.49 2.22 1.26
CA ALA A 121 17.10 1.50 0.13
C ALA A 121 18.63 1.51 0.19
N ASP A 122 19.23 2.62 0.59
CA ASP A 122 20.68 2.78 0.72
C ASP A 122 21.23 2.08 1.98
N GLY A 123 20.42 2.01 3.04
CA GLY A 123 20.80 1.41 4.32
C GLY A 123 20.72 -0.11 4.39
N LEU A 124 20.06 -0.78 3.43
CA LEU A 124 19.95 -2.25 3.43
C LEU A 124 21.33 -2.91 3.29
N LYS A 125 21.70 -3.74 4.26
CA LYS A 125 22.94 -4.55 4.26
C LYS A 125 22.64 -5.90 3.61
N MET A 126 23.23 -6.18 2.44
CA MET A 126 22.91 -7.36 1.62
C MET A 126 23.25 -8.71 2.27
N ASP A 127 24.13 -8.72 3.25
CA ASP A 127 24.51 -9.88 4.08
C ASP A 127 23.79 -9.93 5.44
N GLY A 128 22.98 -8.91 5.73
CA GLY A 128 22.27 -8.75 7.00
C GLY A 128 21.12 -9.73 7.20
N ASP A 129 20.35 -9.52 8.25
CA ASP A 129 19.20 -10.34 8.58
C ASP A 129 17.99 -10.02 7.72
N VAL A 130 17.04 -10.97 7.67
CA VAL A 130 15.75 -10.83 6.99
C VAL A 130 14.65 -11.49 7.80
N TYR A 131 13.40 -11.23 7.47
CA TYR A 131 12.28 -11.98 8.00
C TYR A 131 12.33 -13.43 7.50
N LYS A 132 12.25 -14.41 8.41
CA LYS A 132 12.31 -15.84 8.05
C LYS A 132 11.10 -16.31 7.23
N ALA A 133 9.96 -15.67 7.43
CA ALA A 133 8.70 -15.97 6.74
C ALA A 133 8.16 -14.68 6.14
N ASP A 134 8.90 -14.11 5.18
CA ASP A 134 8.45 -12.94 4.42
C ASP A 134 7.34 -13.36 3.44
N PRO A 135 6.10 -12.87 3.59
CA PRO A 135 5.01 -13.26 2.71
C PRO A 135 5.09 -12.58 1.33
N ILE A 136 5.97 -11.60 1.15
CA ILE A 136 6.13 -10.83 -0.08
C ILE A 136 7.27 -11.40 -0.93
N PHE A 137 8.44 -11.63 -0.31
CA PHE A 137 9.62 -12.18 -0.99
C PHE A 137 10.11 -13.43 -0.26
N PRO A 138 9.40 -14.58 -0.41
CA PRO A 138 9.63 -15.78 0.40
C PRO A 138 10.75 -16.68 -0.14
N SER A 139 11.74 -16.16 -0.89
CA SER A 139 12.77 -17.03 -1.50
C SER A 139 13.66 -17.73 -0.48
N GLY A 140 13.78 -17.18 0.72
CA GLY A 140 14.70 -17.65 1.76
C GLY A 140 16.18 -17.36 1.46
N GLN A 141 16.47 -16.71 0.34
CA GLN A 141 17.83 -16.28 -0.02
C GLN A 141 18.00 -14.80 0.35
N LYS A 142 18.65 -14.54 1.46
CA LYS A 142 18.78 -13.22 2.08
C LYS A 142 19.15 -12.11 1.10
N SER A 143 20.22 -12.26 0.34
CA SER A 143 20.67 -11.23 -0.61
C SER A 143 19.69 -10.98 -1.74
N SER A 144 19.02 -12.02 -2.24
CA SER A 144 17.99 -11.90 -3.27
C SER A 144 16.76 -11.15 -2.74
N ASP A 145 16.28 -11.51 -1.55
CA ASP A 145 15.10 -10.88 -0.95
C ASP A 145 15.38 -9.41 -0.60
N LEU A 146 16.57 -9.10 -0.07
CA LEU A 146 16.98 -7.73 0.24
C LEU A 146 17.12 -6.88 -1.03
N LEU A 147 17.65 -7.44 -2.12
CA LEU A 147 17.71 -6.74 -3.40
C LEU A 147 16.30 -6.42 -3.92
N LYS A 148 15.33 -7.34 -3.78
CA LYS A 148 13.93 -7.09 -4.16
C LYS A 148 13.29 -6.02 -3.29
N TRP A 149 13.56 -5.98 -1.98
CA TRP A 149 13.11 -4.89 -1.10
C TRP A 149 13.73 -3.55 -1.50
N LYS A 150 15.01 -3.51 -1.87
CA LYS A 150 15.67 -2.30 -2.40
C LYS A 150 15.01 -1.83 -3.68
N LYS A 151 14.78 -2.73 -4.63
CA LYS A 151 14.07 -2.44 -5.89
C LYS A 151 12.65 -1.92 -5.63
N PHE A 152 11.93 -2.54 -4.71
CA PHE A 152 10.59 -2.10 -4.33
C PHE A 152 10.60 -0.68 -3.75
N ALA A 153 11.51 -0.37 -2.83
CA ALA A 153 11.65 0.95 -2.23
C ALA A 153 11.93 2.03 -3.29
N ASN A 154 12.88 1.78 -4.21
CA ASN A 154 13.22 2.71 -5.27
C ASN A 154 12.08 2.87 -6.30
N SER A 155 11.39 1.79 -6.66
CA SER A 155 10.23 1.86 -7.56
C SER A 155 9.05 2.59 -6.92
N LEU A 156 8.86 2.46 -5.60
CA LEU A 156 7.91 3.27 -4.87
C LEU A 156 8.31 4.75 -4.85
N ARG A 157 9.61 5.06 -4.66
CA ARG A 157 10.12 6.45 -4.80
C ARG A 157 9.83 7.02 -6.18
N LEU A 158 10.11 6.27 -7.24
CA LEU A 158 9.83 6.69 -8.62
C LEU A 158 8.33 7.00 -8.79
N ARG A 159 7.46 6.10 -8.33
CA ARG A 159 6.00 6.30 -8.37
C ARG A 159 5.57 7.59 -7.64
N LEU A 160 6.14 7.86 -6.46
CA LEU A 160 5.82 9.05 -5.68
C LEU A 160 6.36 10.31 -6.34
N ALA A 161 7.56 10.28 -6.94
CA ALA A 161 8.13 11.40 -7.69
C ALA A 161 7.25 11.74 -8.91
N VAL A 162 6.82 10.74 -9.69
CA VAL A 162 5.87 10.95 -10.80
C VAL A 162 4.55 11.54 -10.29
N ARG A 163 4.08 11.12 -9.11
CA ARG A 163 2.83 11.64 -8.53
C ARG A 163 2.89 13.13 -8.24
N ILE A 164 4.03 13.65 -7.77
CA ILE A 164 4.20 15.07 -7.43
C ILE A 164 4.64 15.94 -8.60
N CYS A 165 4.87 15.40 -9.79
CA CYS A 165 5.50 16.12 -10.92
C CYS A 165 4.74 17.39 -11.36
N ASN A 166 3.43 17.44 -11.16
CA ASN A 166 2.63 18.63 -11.48
C ASN A 166 2.62 19.66 -10.34
N ALA A 167 2.85 19.23 -9.10
CA ALA A 167 2.88 20.12 -7.94
C ALA A 167 4.29 20.66 -7.67
N ASP A 168 5.32 19.83 -7.83
CA ASP A 168 6.73 20.18 -7.68
C ASP A 168 7.58 19.43 -8.71
N ARG A 169 7.68 20.04 -9.89
CA ARG A 169 8.47 19.47 -11.00
C ARG A 169 9.96 19.37 -10.68
N SER A 170 10.51 20.35 -9.96
CA SER A 170 11.94 20.37 -9.63
C SER A 170 12.31 19.18 -8.76
N LYS A 171 11.54 18.96 -7.67
CA LYS A 171 11.78 17.82 -6.78
C LYS A 171 11.52 16.48 -7.47
N ALA A 172 10.49 16.42 -8.31
CA ALA A 172 10.21 15.20 -9.08
C ALA A 172 11.36 14.85 -10.01
N THR A 173 11.88 15.83 -10.78
CA THR A 173 13.00 15.64 -11.71
C THR A 173 14.25 15.20 -10.96
N GLU A 174 14.62 15.90 -9.87
CA GLU A 174 15.77 15.52 -9.03
C GLU A 174 15.74 14.03 -8.63
N VAL A 175 14.59 13.56 -8.14
CA VAL A 175 14.44 12.16 -7.68
C VAL A 175 14.45 11.17 -8.85
N ILE A 176 13.82 11.53 -9.96
CA ILE A 176 13.76 10.67 -11.16
C ILE A 176 15.16 10.52 -11.76
N ASP A 177 15.89 11.63 -11.94
CA ASP A 177 17.24 11.60 -12.51
C ASP A 177 18.18 10.75 -11.66
N GLU A 178 18.17 10.92 -10.33
CA GLU A 178 18.93 10.10 -9.40
C GLU A 178 18.62 8.59 -9.55
N LEU A 179 17.34 8.24 -9.71
CA LEU A 179 16.92 6.84 -9.83
C LEU A 179 17.31 6.24 -11.20
N MET A 180 17.28 7.05 -12.26
CA MET A 180 17.64 6.62 -13.62
C MET A 180 19.15 6.38 -13.78
N GLU A 181 20.01 7.00 -12.98
CA GLU A 181 21.44 6.69 -12.95
C GLU A 181 21.72 5.23 -12.55
N ASN A 182 20.80 4.60 -11.83
CA ASN A 182 20.91 3.23 -11.32
C ASN A 182 19.62 2.43 -11.55
N GLU A 183 19.13 2.40 -12.80
CA GLU A 183 17.86 1.74 -13.17
C GLU A 183 17.79 0.24 -12.81
N GLN A 184 18.95 -0.45 -12.71
CA GLN A 184 19.03 -1.84 -12.24
C GLN A 184 18.55 -2.02 -10.80
N ASN A 185 18.45 -0.95 -10.01
CA ASN A 185 17.88 -0.95 -8.67
C ASN A 185 16.36 -0.67 -8.65
N LEU A 186 15.72 -0.66 -9.82
CA LEU A 186 14.27 -0.60 -9.97
C LEU A 186 13.68 -1.98 -10.27
N MET A 187 12.38 -2.13 -10.08
CA MET A 187 11.64 -3.31 -10.50
C MET A 187 11.47 -3.27 -12.02
N THR A 188 12.20 -4.12 -12.73
CA THR A 188 12.25 -4.12 -14.21
C THR A 188 11.72 -5.40 -14.83
N SER A 189 11.43 -6.43 -14.02
CA SER A 189 10.92 -7.72 -14.49
C SER A 189 9.78 -8.23 -13.60
N ASN A 190 9.05 -9.25 -14.10
CA ASN A 190 8.01 -9.92 -13.31
C ASN A 190 8.57 -10.68 -12.10
N GLU A 191 9.84 -11.02 -12.08
CA GLU A 191 10.52 -11.67 -10.94
C GLU A 191 10.74 -10.72 -9.77
N ASP A 192 10.70 -9.40 -10.03
CA ASP A 192 10.77 -8.36 -9.01
C ASP A 192 9.40 -8.03 -8.39
N ASN A 193 8.31 -8.61 -8.88
CA ASN A 193 6.97 -8.27 -8.44
C ASN A 193 6.78 -8.48 -6.93
N CYS A 194 6.27 -7.44 -6.27
CA CYS A 194 5.85 -7.47 -4.88
C CYS A 194 4.45 -8.10 -4.78
N LEU A 195 4.40 -9.42 -4.61
CA LEU A 195 3.16 -10.19 -4.59
C LEU A 195 2.97 -10.89 -3.25
N LEU A 196 1.83 -10.63 -2.60
CA LEU A 196 1.44 -11.38 -1.42
C LEU A 196 1.06 -12.81 -1.83
N GLN A 197 1.78 -13.80 -1.29
CA GLN A 197 1.46 -15.21 -1.47
C GLN A 197 0.29 -15.61 -0.58
N TRP A 198 -0.82 -15.95 -1.20
CA TRP A 198 -1.98 -16.48 -0.49
C TRP A 198 -1.85 -18.00 -0.28
N GLY A 199 -2.27 -18.48 0.88
CA GLY A 199 -2.32 -19.92 1.18
C GLY A 199 -3.69 -20.54 0.97
N ASP A 200 -3.80 -21.82 1.30
CA ASP A 200 -5.02 -22.62 1.07
C ASP A 200 -5.94 -22.74 2.31
N ASN A 201 -5.45 -22.35 3.49
CA ASN A 201 -6.23 -22.44 4.72
C ASN A 201 -7.03 -21.15 5.01
N ALA A 202 -7.98 -21.21 5.93
CA ALA A 202 -8.91 -20.14 6.26
C ALA A 202 -8.21 -18.83 6.66
N ASP A 203 -7.03 -18.89 7.27
CA ASP A 203 -6.33 -17.71 7.80
C ASP A 203 -5.45 -17.05 6.74
N THR A 204 -5.03 -17.80 5.72
CA THR A 204 -4.04 -17.35 4.73
C THR A 204 -4.58 -17.23 3.31
N ARG A 205 -5.78 -17.74 3.03
CA ARG A 205 -6.36 -17.67 1.68
C ARG A 205 -6.87 -16.29 1.32
N ASN A 206 -7.04 -16.08 0.03
CA ASN A 206 -7.51 -14.82 -0.50
C ASN A 206 -8.92 -14.49 0.00
N TYR A 207 -9.10 -13.29 0.54
CA TYR A 207 -10.39 -12.80 1.03
C TYR A 207 -11.50 -12.84 -0.04
N PHE A 208 -11.18 -12.57 -1.30
CA PHE A 208 -12.17 -12.64 -2.38
C PHE A 208 -12.64 -14.07 -2.63
N TYR A 209 -11.77 -15.08 -2.42
CA TYR A 209 -12.17 -16.47 -2.50
C TYR A 209 -13.20 -16.79 -1.41
N ASP A 210 -12.97 -16.39 -0.17
CA ASP A 210 -13.95 -16.56 0.90
C ASP A 210 -15.27 -15.87 0.61
N TYR A 211 -15.18 -14.65 0.10
CA TYR A 211 -16.36 -13.84 -0.15
C TYR A 211 -17.17 -14.31 -1.36
N LEU A 212 -16.52 -14.65 -2.46
CA LEU A 212 -17.19 -14.97 -3.74
C LEU A 212 -17.44 -16.46 -3.92
N VAL A 213 -16.66 -17.33 -3.29
CA VAL A 213 -16.74 -18.78 -3.47
C VAL A 213 -17.33 -19.47 -2.26
N ILE A 214 -16.71 -19.31 -1.08
CA ILE A 214 -17.15 -20.03 0.13
C ILE A 214 -18.45 -19.49 0.69
N ASN A 215 -18.58 -18.17 0.76
CA ASN A 215 -19.78 -17.50 1.28
C ASN A 215 -20.74 -17.05 0.14
N ARG A 216 -20.68 -17.73 -1.00
CA ARG A 216 -21.46 -17.36 -2.19
C ARG A 216 -22.95 -17.27 -1.90
N GLU A 217 -23.53 -18.26 -1.24
CA GLU A 217 -24.97 -18.30 -0.97
C GLU A 217 -25.45 -17.14 -0.11
N SER A 218 -24.69 -16.79 0.93
CA SER A 218 -25.02 -15.65 1.80
C SER A 218 -24.71 -14.29 1.20
N ASN A 219 -24.02 -14.23 0.06
CA ASN A 219 -23.62 -13.00 -0.61
C ASN A 219 -24.16 -12.86 -2.04
N LEU A 220 -25.07 -13.74 -2.47
CA LEU A 220 -25.68 -13.67 -3.81
C LEU A 220 -26.31 -12.29 -4.09
N ASP A 221 -26.99 -11.72 -3.11
CA ASP A 221 -27.62 -10.39 -3.21
C ASP A 221 -26.58 -9.25 -3.26
N LYS A 222 -25.33 -9.55 -2.95
CA LYS A 222 -24.22 -8.58 -2.90
C LYS A 222 -23.27 -8.74 -4.07
N LEU A 223 -23.56 -9.65 -5.00
CA LEU A 223 -22.78 -9.80 -6.22
C LEU A 223 -22.86 -8.52 -7.04
N HIS A 224 -21.70 -7.99 -7.36
CA HIS A 224 -21.60 -6.82 -8.20
C HIS A 224 -21.67 -7.24 -9.67
N SER A 225 -22.50 -6.57 -10.45
CA SER A 225 -22.48 -6.67 -11.90
C SER A 225 -21.37 -5.79 -12.48
N ALA A 226 -20.91 -6.09 -13.68
CA ALA A 226 -20.04 -5.19 -14.41
C ALA A 226 -20.77 -3.84 -14.63
N GLY A 227 -20.09 -2.74 -14.40
CA GLY A 227 -20.65 -1.42 -14.63
C GLY A 227 -20.91 -1.17 -16.12
N GLU A 228 -21.95 -0.41 -16.44
CA GLU A 228 -22.30 -0.07 -17.82
C GLU A 228 -21.13 0.55 -18.58
N SER A 229 -20.37 1.41 -17.94
CA SER A 229 -19.18 2.06 -18.54
C SER A 229 -18.15 1.04 -19.03
N ILE A 230 -17.85 0.01 -18.23
CA ILE A 230 -16.86 -0.99 -18.64
C ILE A 230 -17.41 -1.88 -19.76
N LEU A 231 -18.73 -2.18 -19.73
CA LEU A 231 -19.38 -2.94 -20.80
C LEU A 231 -19.35 -2.17 -22.12
N MET A 232 -19.55 -0.85 -22.10
CA MET A 232 -19.43 -0.01 -23.29
C MET A 232 -18.02 -0.02 -23.89
N TYR A 233 -16.97 -0.03 -23.06
CA TYR A 233 -15.58 -0.14 -23.52
C TYR A 233 -15.23 -1.54 -24.06
N MET A 234 -15.89 -2.57 -23.59
CA MET A 234 -15.65 -3.95 -24.01
C MET A 234 -16.53 -4.40 -25.18
N ALA A 235 -17.60 -3.66 -25.49
CA ALA A 235 -18.45 -3.97 -26.63
C ALA A 235 -17.67 -3.78 -27.93
N PRO A 236 -17.65 -4.75 -28.84
CA PRO A 236 -17.06 -4.55 -30.17
C PRO A 236 -17.88 -3.47 -30.90
N TYR A 237 -17.18 -2.56 -31.57
CA TYR A 237 -17.79 -1.58 -32.46
C TYR A 237 -18.48 -2.27 -33.62
#